data_87555c26333c2d318b784ee4ffe9d5c8
#
_entry.id   87555c26333c2d318b784ee4ffe9d5c8
#
_cell.length_a   1.000
_cell.length_b   1.000
_cell.length_c   1.000
_cell.angle_alpha   90.00
_cell.angle_beta   90.00
_cell.angle_gamma   90.00
#
_symmetry.space_group_name_H-M   'P 1'
#
loop_
_entity.id
_entity.type
_entity.pdbx_description
1 polymer ?
#
loop_
_entity_poly.entity_id
_entity_poly.type
_entity_poly.pdbx_seq_one_letter_code
_entity_poly.pdbx_strand_id
1 'polypeptide(L)'
;MPVNYNDSLDDRLAFDACLTFVGGQVSNVRANLLDPTQYSEGLNVDIDRFGAVATRRGSKRELGGILDDAWEDVSTNWDAYSDLWTGDSDASADGIGYFDTPAPIEQLIGVTGGKVYKNANAIWEEVSGYTPVSGANVEMAQLVDKLYLTDGTNNVRSYNGTAFTDEGTGTGHPPICKYLITHTNRLFAAGVGTVPDALYASDLIDGSAWDNVNFQIRVGGSVGDPITGLASWMGHTLVVFKQRSCFAVTTDPQAATASLWTVENIDTKIGCVSHRSIAQVGSDTFFLAPDGIRTVKSILEGAGRAVSEPISIGIQDVIDTINWNAAIDKAAGFFWRNHYVLSIPTGSSTENNKCIIYNTVTKSFVGTWDWDATQFTATAFNGEVRLAFSTESGKVMFFQDHVKEASEVAATYQDDGVDYESHILTRGLSFGQQFNEVLPNHAELELKPALAERVNIRVSLDEGEESVVNQNPINTETGSVTLPFTLPVTFPATVPIRRSYNLINKGPCREMQFKVRTDAGKMHLRAVRASAYVNTIDQET
;
A
#
# COMPACT_ATOMS: atom_id res chain seq x y z
N MET A 1 53.83 -30.14 25.11
CA MET A 1 53.99 -30.05 23.65
C MET A 1 53.82 -28.59 23.28
N PRO A 2 54.68 -27.97 22.48
CA PRO A 2 54.53 -26.57 22.11
C PRO A 2 53.35 -26.44 21.18
N VAL A 3 52.42 -25.55 21.49
CA VAL A 3 51.29 -25.18 20.65
C VAL A 3 51.84 -24.56 19.37
N ASN A 4 51.56 -25.17 18.22
CA ASN A 4 51.92 -24.64 16.92
C ASN A 4 51.04 -23.42 16.62
N TYR A 5 51.59 -22.22 16.72
CA TYR A 5 50.96 -20.95 16.38
C TYR A 5 50.89 -20.67 14.86
N ASN A 6 50.88 -21.69 14.04
CA ASN A 6 50.90 -21.53 12.58
C ASN A 6 49.57 -21.86 11.85
N ASP A 7 48.45 -21.92 12.57
CA ASP A 7 47.15 -21.84 11.90
C ASP A 7 46.92 -20.38 11.51
N SER A 8 46.97 -20.10 10.22
CA SER A 8 46.78 -18.75 9.70
C SER A 8 45.40 -18.23 10.15
N LEU A 9 45.37 -17.01 10.69
CA LEU A 9 44.13 -16.33 11.05
C LEU A 9 43.10 -16.30 9.87
N ASP A 10 43.56 -16.48 8.66
CA ASP A 10 42.73 -16.52 7.43
C ASP A 10 41.82 -17.76 7.37
N ASP A 11 42.21 -18.90 7.92
CA ASP A 11 41.41 -20.15 7.91
C ASP A 11 40.21 -20.11 8.87
N ARG A 12 40.11 -19.07 9.71
CA ARG A 12 39.00 -18.87 10.65
C ARG A 12 38.07 -17.75 10.28
N LEU A 13 38.28 -17.09 9.14
CA LEU A 13 37.46 -15.98 8.69
C LEU A 13 36.27 -16.50 7.95
N ALA A 14 35.08 -16.37 8.53
CA ALA A 14 33.81 -16.69 7.89
C ALA A 14 33.15 -15.44 7.32
N PHE A 15 32.38 -15.61 6.25
CA PHE A 15 31.62 -14.56 5.59
C PHE A 15 30.15 -14.92 5.59
N ASP A 16 29.31 -13.90 5.79
CA ASP A 16 27.88 -14.01 5.59
C ASP A 16 27.35 -12.75 4.89
N ALA A 17 26.29 -12.86 4.10
CA ALA A 17 25.85 -11.76 3.28
C ALA A 17 24.37 -11.80 2.94
N CYS A 18 23.78 -10.60 2.74
CA CYS A 18 22.53 -10.38 2.04
C CYS A 18 22.87 -9.78 0.67
N LEU A 19 22.80 -10.56 -0.38
CA LEU A 19 23.18 -10.15 -1.75
C LEU A 19 21.98 -9.71 -2.58
N THR A 20 20.78 -9.99 -2.11
CA THR A 20 19.51 -9.60 -2.71
C THR A 20 18.42 -9.63 -1.64
N PHE A 21 17.35 -8.88 -1.83
CA PHE A 21 16.27 -8.70 -0.87
C PHE A 21 14.90 -9.12 -1.44
N VAL A 22 14.90 -9.92 -2.52
CA VAL A 22 13.66 -10.36 -3.20
C VAL A 22 12.72 -11.18 -2.31
N GLY A 23 13.23 -11.82 -1.27
CA GLY A 23 12.42 -12.55 -0.28
C GLY A 23 11.55 -11.67 0.60
N GLY A 24 11.84 -10.36 0.62
CA GLY A 24 11.04 -9.37 1.33
C GLY A 24 11.16 -9.42 2.84
N GLN A 25 10.24 -8.72 3.50
CA GLN A 25 10.16 -8.68 4.96
C GLN A 25 9.53 -9.96 5.51
N VAL A 26 10.20 -10.54 6.50
CA VAL A 26 9.68 -11.61 7.35
C VAL A 26 10.10 -11.31 8.79
N SER A 27 9.12 -11.07 9.66
CA SER A 27 9.36 -10.59 11.02
C SER A 27 8.81 -11.51 12.11
N ASN A 28 8.04 -12.55 11.73
CA ASN A 28 7.47 -13.52 12.66
C ASN A 28 8.42 -14.66 13.08
N VAL A 29 9.67 -14.64 12.60
CA VAL A 29 10.72 -15.64 12.90
C VAL A 29 11.96 -14.91 13.41
N ARG A 30 12.81 -15.61 14.15
CA ARG A 30 14.09 -15.03 14.58
C ARG A 30 14.95 -14.62 13.38
N ALA A 31 15.64 -13.51 13.50
CA ALA A 31 16.39 -12.89 12.42
C ALA A 31 17.46 -13.82 11.79
N ASN A 32 18.09 -14.69 12.58
CA ASN A 32 19.09 -15.66 12.11
C ASN A 32 18.54 -16.88 11.38
N LEU A 33 17.21 -17.07 11.41
CA LEU A 33 16.51 -18.14 10.69
C LEU A 33 15.93 -17.71 9.36
N LEU A 34 16.04 -16.42 9.04
CA LEU A 34 15.57 -15.86 7.77
C LEU A 34 16.44 -16.35 6.59
N ASP A 35 15.79 -16.54 5.45
CA ASP A 35 16.51 -16.85 4.22
C ASP A 35 17.48 -15.73 3.82
N PRO A 36 18.57 -16.03 3.10
CA PRO A 36 19.55 -15.03 2.67
C PRO A 36 18.97 -13.88 1.84
N THR A 37 17.77 -14.04 1.29
CA THR A 37 17.07 -13.03 0.48
C THR A 37 16.03 -12.24 1.26
N GLN A 38 15.81 -12.58 2.53
CA GLN A 38 14.83 -11.96 3.42
C GLN A 38 15.49 -10.94 4.34
N TYR A 39 14.68 -10.08 4.93
CA TYR A 39 15.07 -9.10 5.94
C TYR A 39 13.99 -8.97 7.01
N SER A 40 14.38 -8.46 8.19
CA SER A 40 13.49 -8.43 9.35
C SER A 40 12.50 -7.28 9.29
N GLU A 41 12.91 -6.11 8.83
CA GLU A 41 12.06 -4.91 8.81
C GLU A 41 12.39 -4.02 7.61
N GLY A 42 11.35 -3.44 7.01
CA GLY A 42 11.45 -2.41 5.98
C GLY A 42 10.46 -1.28 6.24
N LEU A 43 10.95 -0.05 6.31
CA LEU A 43 10.13 1.15 6.45
C LEU A 43 10.38 2.09 5.27
N ASN A 44 9.31 2.52 4.60
CA ASN A 44 9.35 3.46 3.48
C ASN A 44 10.34 3.03 2.36
N VAL A 45 10.40 1.73 2.09
CA VAL A 45 11.25 1.14 1.07
C VAL A 45 10.45 0.42 0.00
N ASP A 46 11.09 0.15 -1.13
CA ASP A 46 10.60 -0.68 -2.23
C ASP A 46 11.73 -1.58 -2.75
N ILE A 47 11.37 -2.71 -3.33
CA ILE A 47 12.32 -3.68 -3.91
C ILE A 47 12.29 -3.51 -5.42
N ASP A 48 13.46 -3.22 -5.99
CA ASP A 48 13.59 -3.13 -7.44
C ASP A 48 13.58 -4.53 -8.11
N ARG A 49 13.43 -4.54 -9.43
CA ARG A 49 13.42 -5.79 -10.23
C ARG A 49 14.71 -6.63 -10.13
N PHE A 50 15.78 -6.06 -9.58
CA PHE A 50 17.07 -6.73 -9.41
C PHE A 50 17.29 -7.19 -7.96
N GLY A 51 16.32 -6.95 -7.09
CA GLY A 51 16.38 -7.33 -5.70
C GLY A 51 17.18 -6.39 -4.80
N ALA A 52 17.44 -5.17 -5.24
CA ALA A 52 17.95 -4.12 -4.39
C ALA A 52 16.79 -3.40 -3.68
N VAL A 53 17.05 -2.91 -2.46
CA VAL A 53 16.10 -2.12 -1.70
C VAL A 53 16.41 -0.63 -1.90
N ALA A 54 15.40 0.13 -2.25
CA ALA A 54 15.49 1.57 -2.40
C ALA A 54 14.42 2.27 -1.55
N THR A 55 14.65 3.51 -1.16
CA THR A 55 13.61 4.39 -0.62
C THR A 55 12.45 4.46 -1.61
N ARG A 56 11.21 4.32 -1.14
CA ARG A 56 10.04 4.54 -1.98
C ARG A 56 10.01 5.97 -2.51
N ARG A 57 9.29 6.21 -3.58
CA ARG A 57 8.98 7.58 -3.99
C ARG A 57 7.94 8.20 -3.06
N GLY A 58 7.94 9.50 -2.99
CA GLY A 58 7.02 10.26 -2.18
C GLY A 58 5.68 10.52 -2.87
N SER A 59 4.87 11.29 -2.21
CA SER A 59 3.58 11.75 -2.69
C SER A 59 3.49 13.29 -2.65
N LYS A 60 2.75 13.87 -3.58
CA LYS A 60 2.63 15.33 -3.71
C LYS A 60 1.18 15.71 -3.94
N ARG A 61 0.73 16.78 -3.33
CA ARG A 61 -0.48 17.47 -3.76
C ARG A 61 -0.21 18.07 -5.14
N GLU A 62 -1.01 17.74 -6.13
CA GLU A 62 -0.95 18.46 -7.39
C GLU A 62 -1.73 19.77 -7.25
N LEU A 63 -1.01 20.82 -6.91
CA LEU A 63 -1.43 22.16 -7.21
C LEU A 63 -1.20 22.32 -8.72
N GLY A 64 -2.27 22.54 -9.48
CA GLY A 64 -2.17 22.59 -10.93
C GLY A 64 -1.07 23.50 -11.41
N GLY A 65 -0.47 23.14 -12.55
CA GLY A 65 0.66 23.85 -13.16
C GLY A 65 0.41 25.29 -13.60
N ILE A 66 -0.53 25.98 -12.96
CA ILE A 66 -0.80 27.42 -13.14
C ILE A 66 -0.16 28.27 -12.01
N LEU A 67 0.30 27.64 -10.90
CA LEU A 67 0.87 28.40 -9.79
C LEU A 67 2.39 28.43 -9.76
N ASP A 68 3.07 27.69 -10.62
CA ASP A 68 4.54 27.78 -10.69
C ASP A 68 5.04 29.01 -11.47
N ASP A 69 4.18 29.59 -12.33
CA ASP A 69 4.54 30.79 -13.13
C ASP A 69 3.72 32.06 -12.78
N ALA A 70 2.81 32.01 -11.82
CA ALA A 70 1.79 33.06 -11.67
C ALA A 70 1.72 33.77 -10.32
N TRP A 71 2.78 33.79 -9.53
CA TRP A 71 2.84 34.71 -8.38
C TRP A 71 2.84 36.18 -8.83
N GLU A 72 3.21 36.47 -10.06
CA GLU A 72 3.25 37.84 -10.61
C GLU A 72 1.94 38.28 -11.29
N ASP A 73 1.04 37.34 -11.67
CA ASP A 73 -0.19 37.66 -12.42
C ASP A 73 -1.50 37.51 -11.62
N VAL A 74 -1.48 37.05 -10.36
CA VAL A 74 -2.69 37.03 -9.51
C VAL A 74 -2.98 38.40 -8.93
N SER A 75 -3.41 39.32 -9.79
CA SER A 75 -4.03 40.57 -9.36
C SER A 75 -5.53 40.45 -9.06
N THR A 76 -6.08 39.26 -9.03
CA THR A 76 -7.50 38.99 -8.76
C THR A 76 -7.70 38.51 -7.33
N ASN A 77 -8.36 39.37 -6.58
CA ASN A 77 -9.05 39.20 -5.30
C ASN A 77 -8.96 37.86 -4.61
N TRP A 78 -8.23 37.76 -3.52
CA TRP A 78 -8.17 36.66 -2.58
C TRP A 78 -9.55 36.23 -2.05
N ASP A 79 -10.54 37.09 -2.06
CA ASP A 79 -11.91 36.83 -1.62
C ASP A 79 -12.71 35.91 -2.57
N ALA A 80 -12.22 35.70 -3.81
CA ALA A 80 -12.87 34.79 -4.77
C ALA A 80 -12.45 33.31 -4.61
N TYR A 81 -11.45 33.04 -3.79
CA TYR A 81 -10.92 31.69 -3.58
C TYR A 81 -11.34 31.07 -2.22
N SER A 82 -12.20 31.74 -1.46
CA SER A 82 -12.64 31.26 -0.15
C SER A 82 -13.48 29.98 -0.19
N ASP A 83 -13.97 29.61 -1.37
CA ASP A 83 -14.81 28.41 -1.57
C ASP A 83 -14.08 27.26 -2.32
N LEU A 84 -12.79 27.42 -2.59
CA LEU A 84 -11.99 26.40 -3.25
C LEU A 84 -11.41 25.45 -2.20
N TRP A 85 -11.69 24.18 -2.32
CA TRP A 85 -10.99 23.18 -1.54
C TRP A 85 -9.53 23.10 -2.00
N THR A 86 -8.62 23.46 -1.12
CA THR A 86 -7.17 23.39 -1.40
C THR A 86 -6.63 21.97 -1.28
N GLY A 87 -7.50 20.98 -1.07
CA GLY A 87 -7.11 19.63 -0.71
C GLY A 87 -6.60 19.54 0.73
N ASP A 88 -6.90 20.54 1.53
CA ASP A 88 -6.52 20.65 2.93
C ASP A 88 -7.78 21.05 3.71
N SER A 89 -8.43 20.08 4.34
CA SER A 89 -9.58 20.32 5.21
C SER A 89 -9.27 19.75 6.59
N ASP A 90 -9.81 20.36 7.64
CA ASP A 90 -9.69 19.83 9.01
C ASP A 90 -10.51 18.53 9.20
N ALA A 91 -11.27 18.10 8.19
CA ALA A 91 -12.07 16.90 8.20
C ALA A 91 -11.40 15.78 7.37
N SER A 92 -11.44 14.57 7.86
CA SER A 92 -11.03 13.37 7.13
C SER A 92 -11.73 13.28 5.77
N ALA A 93 -11.03 12.79 4.76
CA ALA A 93 -11.64 12.54 3.47
C ALA A 93 -12.52 11.28 3.52
N ASP A 94 -13.79 11.45 3.22
CA ASP A 94 -14.82 10.42 3.28
C ASP A 94 -14.84 9.52 2.04
N GLY A 95 -14.28 10.02 0.91
CA GLY A 95 -14.23 9.26 -0.34
C GLY A 95 -13.41 9.95 -1.43
N ILE A 96 -12.84 9.14 -2.32
CA ILE A 96 -12.18 9.58 -3.55
C ILE A 96 -12.54 8.63 -4.70
N GLY A 97 -12.81 9.17 -5.88
CA GLY A 97 -13.12 8.38 -7.07
C GLY A 97 -12.77 9.13 -8.34
N TYR A 98 -12.52 8.39 -9.41
CA TYR A 98 -12.25 8.95 -10.72
C TYR A 98 -13.46 8.73 -11.63
N PHE A 99 -13.86 9.79 -12.34
CA PHE A 99 -14.95 9.79 -13.27
C PHE A 99 -14.44 10.12 -14.67
N ASP A 100 -14.68 9.19 -15.59
CA ASP A 100 -14.26 9.26 -16.97
C ASP A 100 -15.42 8.91 -17.92
N THR A 101 -15.64 9.71 -18.94
CA THR A 101 -16.66 9.46 -19.96
C THR A 101 -16.08 9.52 -21.38
N PRO A 102 -16.71 8.84 -22.36
CA PRO A 102 -16.28 8.88 -23.76
C PRO A 102 -16.28 10.29 -24.39
N ALA A 103 -17.13 11.20 -23.93
CA ALA A 103 -16.99 12.64 -24.19
C ALA A 103 -16.01 13.18 -23.12
N PRO A 104 -14.90 13.84 -23.47
CA PRO A 104 -13.72 13.97 -22.59
C PRO A 104 -14.02 14.73 -21.31
N ILE A 105 -14.69 14.07 -20.36
CA ILE A 105 -14.83 14.50 -18.99
C ILE A 105 -13.93 13.59 -18.18
N GLU A 106 -12.80 14.09 -17.76
CA GLU A 106 -11.87 13.44 -16.82
C GLU A 106 -11.90 14.25 -15.53
N GLN A 107 -12.46 13.69 -14.47
CA GLN A 107 -12.62 14.38 -13.20
C GLN A 107 -12.27 13.47 -12.04
N LEU A 108 -11.48 13.98 -11.10
CA LEU A 108 -11.29 13.36 -9.80
C LEU A 108 -12.35 13.92 -8.87
N ILE A 109 -13.11 13.04 -8.22
CA ILE A 109 -14.16 13.40 -7.27
C ILE A 109 -13.65 13.10 -5.87
N GLY A 110 -13.66 14.12 -5.00
CA GLY A 110 -13.29 14.01 -3.60
C GLY A 110 -14.47 14.37 -2.70
N VAL A 111 -14.60 13.67 -1.59
CA VAL A 111 -15.64 13.93 -0.58
C VAL A 111 -14.97 14.18 0.76
N THR A 112 -15.29 15.29 1.39
CA THR A 112 -14.81 15.64 2.73
C THR A 112 -15.77 16.60 3.42
N GLY A 113 -15.94 16.46 4.73
CA GLY A 113 -16.75 17.38 5.54
C GLY A 113 -18.21 17.51 5.12
N GLY A 114 -18.79 16.46 4.50
CA GLY A 114 -20.17 16.47 4.00
C GLY A 114 -20.34 17.24 2.68
N LYS A 115 -19.26 17.53 1.97
CA LYS A 115 -19.27 18.21 0.66
C LYS A 115 -18.58 17.35 -0.38
N VAL A 116 -18.99 17.53 -1.64
CA VAL A 116 -18.40 16.86 -2.80
C VAL A 116 -17.67 17.88 -3.65
N TYR A 117 -16.46 17.57 -4.03
CA TYR A 117 -15.61 18.39 -4.87
C TYR A 117 -15.21 17.63 -6.13
N LYS A 118 -15.08 18.31 -7.23
CA LYS A 118 -14.47 17.82 -8.47
C LYS A 118 -13.15 18.50 -8.73
N ASN A 119 -12.18 17.79 -9.23
CA ASN A 119 -10.96 18.36 -9.77
C ASN A 119 -10.97 18.15 -11.28
N ALA A 120 -11.05 19.24 -12.00
CA ALA A 120 -10.88 19.29 -13.44
C ALA A 120 -9.84 20.40 -13.71
N ASN A 121 -8.75 20.08 -14.40
CA ASN A 121 -7.66 21.03 -14.66
C ASN A 121 -6.96 21.55 -13.38
N ALA A 122 -6.79 20.65 -12.41
CA ALA A 122 -6.03 20.88 -11.18
C ALA A 122 -6.61 21.93 -10.21
N ILE A 123 -7.87 22.30 -10.37
CA ILE A 123 -8.62 23.15 -9.45
C ILE A 123 -9.75 22.34 -8.85
N TRP A 124 -9.91 22.39 -7.53
CA TRP A 124 -11.02 21.77 -6.83
C TRP A 124 -12.21 22.73 -6.75
N GLU A 125 -13.36 22.29 -7.25
CA GLU A 125 -14.60 23.04 -7.22
C GLU A 125 -15.68 22.25 -6.47
N GLU A 126 -16.42 22.90 -5.56
CA GLU A 126 -17.56 22.29 -4.89
C GLU A 126 -18.68 22.01 -5.90
N VAL A 127 -19.23 20.79 -5.84
CA VAL A 127 -20.39 20.38 -6.64
C VAL A 127 -21.62 20.34 -5.75
N SER A 128 -22.55 21.26 -5.97
CA SER A 128 -23.82 21.31 -5.24
C SER A 128 -24.79 20.19 -5.62
N GLY A 129 -25.78 19.92 -4.75
CA GLY A 129 -26.85 18.94 -5.02
C GLY A 129 -26.69 17.59 -4.34
N TYR A 130 -25.58 17.36 -3.62
CA TYR A 130 -25.42 16.25 -2.71
C TYR A 130 -24.66 16.68 -1.46
N THR A 131 -25.18 16.29 -0.30
CA THR A 131 -24.56 16.52 1.00
C THR A 131 -24.45 15.17 1.70
N PRO A 132 -23.36 14.42 1.48
CA PRO A 132 -23.12 13.17 2.18
C PRO A 132 -22.99 13.39 3.70
N VAL A 133 -23.19 12.35 4.47
CA VAL A 133 -22.98 12.41 5.92
C VAL A 133 -21.48 12.53 6.20
N SER A 134 -21.08 13.62 6.85
CA SER A 134 -19.67 13.85 7.22
C SER A 134 -19.13 12.72 8.10
N GLY A 135 -17.95 12.19 7.76
CA GLY A 135 -17.33 11.06 8.45
C GLY A 135 -17.87 9.68 8.05
N ALA A 136 -18.87 9.61 7.16
CA ALA A 136 -19.33 8.35 6.60
C ALA A 136 -18.54 8.00 5.34
N ASN A 137 -18.18 6.73 5.18
CA ASN A 137 -17.55 6.26 3.96
C ASN A 137 -18.47 6.46 2.76
N VAL A 138 -18.01 7.16 1.74
CA VAL A 138 -18.72 7.35 0.49
C VAL A 138 -18.15 6.41 -0.57
N GLU A 139 -18.96 5.46 -1.02
CA GLU A 139 -18.60 4.53 -2.08
C GLU A 139 -19.08 5.05 -3.44
N MET A 140 -18.24 4.84 -4.46
CA MET A 140 -18.46 5.35 -5.80
C MET A 140 -18.37 4.23 -6.82
N ALA A 141 -19.34 4.16 -7.73
CA ALA A 141 -19.33 3.20 -8.82
C ALA A 141 -19.80 3.86 -10.12
N GLN A 142 -19.00 3.75 -11.16
CA GLN A 142 -19.37 4.27 -12.47
C GLN A 142 -20.13 3.22 -13.29
N LEU A 143 -21.26 3.61 -13.86
CA LEU A 143 -21.96 2.82 -14.86
C LEU A 143 -22.26 3.71 -16.08
N VAL A 144 -21.68 3.32 -17.21
CA VAL A 144 -21.75 4.05 -18.49
C VAL A 144 -21.23 5.50 -18.32
N ASP A 145 -22.09 6.49 -18.39
CA ASP A 145 -21.80 7.92 -18.38
C ASP A 145 -22.16 8.62 -17.05
N LYS A 146 -22.46 7.85 -16.01
CA LYS A 146 -22.81 8.36 -14.68
C LYS A 146 -21.96 7.72 -13.59
N LEU A 147 -21.55 8.52 -12.62
CA LEU A 147 -20.95 8.08 -11.37
C LEU A 147 -22.03 8.04 -10.30
N TYR A 148 -22.23 6.91 -9.66
CA TYR A 148 -23.18 6.72 -8.58
C TYR A 148 -22.45 6.75 -7.24
N LEU A 149 -23.01 7.49 -6.27
CA LEU A 149 -22.43 7.70 -4.95
C LEU A 149 -23.42 7.27 -3.88
N THR A 150 -22.90 6.62 -2.83
CA THR A 150 -23.68 6.25 -1.64
C THR A 150 -22.86 6.45 -0.37
N ASP A 151 -23.52 6.94 0.70
CA ASP A 151 -22.95 7.09 2.05
C ASP A 151 -23.61 6.15 3.09
N GLY A 152 -24.45 5.22 2.62
CA GLY A 152 -25.17 4.27 3.47
C GLY A 152 -26.36 4.84 4.25
N THR A 153 -26.62 6.14 4.14
CA THR A 153 -27.68 6.84 4.89
C THR A 153 -28.63 7.60 3.99
N ASN A 154 -28.09 8.37 3.05
CA ASN A 154 -28.85 9.13 2.08
C ASN A 154 -29.22 8.28 0.86
N ASN A 155 -30.15 8.81 0.03
CA ASN A 155 -30.45 8.22 -1.26
C ASN A 155 -29.20 8.18 -2.13
N VAL A 156 -29.08 7.15 -2.95
CA VAL A 156 -28.03 7.09 -3.98
C VAL A 156 -28.15 8.31 -4.89
N ARG A 157 -27.03 8.93 -5.18
CA ARG A 157 -26.93 10.06 -6.11
C ARG A 157 -26.19 9.64 -7.35
N SER A 158 -26.67 10.09 -8.50
CA SER A 158 -25.92 9.98 -9.75
C SER A 158 -25.33 11.34 -10.13
N TYR A 159 -24.11 11.31 -10.65
CA TYR A 159 -23.37 12.46 -11.14
C TYR A 159 -23.05 12.28 -12.62
N ASN A 160 -23.33 13.29 -13.44
CA ASN A 160 -23.15 13.26 -14.89
C ASN A 160 -21.96 14.10 -15.40
N GLY A 161 -21.06 14.49 -14.50
CA GLY A 161 -19.93 15.39 -14.80
C GLY A 161 -20.22 16.86 -14.54
N THR A 162 -21.49 17.23 -14.30
CA THR A 162 -21.89 18.63 -14.06
C THR A 162 -22.75 18.79 -12.82
N ALA A 163 -23.74 17.92 -12.62
CA ALA A 163 -24.71 18.03 -11.54
C ALA A 163 -25.08 16.66 -10.97
N PHE A 164 -25.54 16.69 -9.71
CA PHE A 164 -26.12 15.52 -9.04
C PHE A 164 -27.61 15.39 -9.31
N THR A 165 -28.07 14.16 -9.43
CA THR A 165 -29.48 13.78 -9.48
C THR A 165 -29.79 12.86 -8.29
N ASP A 166 -30.89 13.12 -7.59
CA ASP A 166 -31.42 12.23 -6.55
C ASP A 166 -32.15 11.07 -7.23
N GLU A 167 -31.64 9.85 -7.05
CA GLU A 167 -32.25 8.66 -7.63
C GLU A 167 -33.48 8.18 -6.84
N GLY A 168 -33.78 8.82 -5.70
CA GLY A 168 -34.95 8.51 -4.89
C GLY A 168 -34.82 7.23 -4.08
N THR A 169 -35.94 6.78 -3.52
CA THR A 169 -36.03 5.53 -2.73
C THR A 169 -37.34 4.79 -3.01
N GLY A 170 -37.40 3.50 -2.65
CA GLY A 170 -38.58 2.66 -2.76
C GLY A 170 -38.59 1.80 -4.02
N THR A 171 -39.81 1.40 -4.44
CA THR A 171 -39.96 0.54 -5.61
C THR A 171 -39.53 1.25 -6.88
N GLY A 172 -38.64 0.64 -7.64
CA GLY A 172 -38.12 1.21 -8.89
C GLY A 172 -36.87 2.09 -8.71
N HIS A 173 -36.42 2.30 -7.49
CA HIS A 173 -35.28 3.13 -7.15
C HIS A 173 -34.17 2.33 -6.45
N PRO A 174 -32.90 2.83 -6.44
CA PRO A 174 -31.82 2.21 -5.71
C PRO A 174 -32.14 2.07 -4.23
N PRO A 175 -31.79 0.96 -3.55
CA PRO A 175 -31.88 0.89 -2.12
C PRO A 175 -30.82 1.78 -1.45
N ILE A 176 -31.09 2.32 -0.27
CA ILE A 176 -30.07 2.96 0.57
C ILE A 176 -29.10 1.86 0.99
N CYS A 177 -27.85 1.92 0.55
CA CYS A 177 -26.85 0.87 0.69
C CYS A 177 -25.50 1.43 1.11
N LYS A 178 -24.68 0.60 1.76
CA LYS A 178 -23.30 0.96 2.12
C LYS A 178 -22.30 0.67 1.00
N TYR A 179 -22.55 -0.36 0.20
CA TYR A 179 -21.61 -0.85 -0.80
C TYR A 179 -22.25 -0.83 -2.17
N LEU A 180 -21.51 -0.29 -3.12
CA LEU A 180 -21.96 -0.16 -4.51
C LEU A 180 -20.79 -0.57 -5.43
N ILE A 181 -21.07 -1.43 -6.41
CA ILE A 181 -20.08 -1.85 -7.39
C ILE A 181 -20.72 -2.05 -8.76
N THR A 182 -19.95 -1.78 -9.81
CA THR A 182 -20.34 -2.10 -11.18
C THR A 182 -19.83 -3.49 -11.56
N HIS A 183 -20.73 -4.36 -12.00
CA HIS A 183 -20.39 -5.69 -12.48
C HIS A 183 -21.35 -6.08 -13.61
N THR A 184 -20.84 -6.66 -14.69
CA THR A 184 -21.64 -7.14 -15.86
C THR A 184 -22.67 -6.12 -16.36
N ASN A 185 -22.27 -4.84 -16.49
CA ASN A 185 -23.10 -3.72 -16.94
C ASN A 185 -24.35 -3.45 -16.06
N ARG A 186 -24.30 -3.79 -14.79
CA ARG A 186 -25.29 -3.46 -13.76
C ARG A 186 -24.59 -2.86 -12.55
N LEU A 187 -25.29 -2.04 -11.80
CA LEU A 187 -24.90 -1.71 -10.43
C LEU A 187 -25.38 -2.80 -9.48
N PHE A 188 -24.52 -3.20 -8.58
CA PHE A 188 -24.86 -4.08 -7.46
C PHE A 188 -24.75 -3.31 -6.15
N ALA A 189 -25.76 -3.44 -5.30
CA ALA A 189 -25.87 -2.76 -4.03
C ALA A 189 -25.99 -3.77 -2.88
N ALA A 190 -25.29 -3.52 -1.78
CA ALA A 190 -25.37 -4.33 -0.56
C ALA A 190 -25.16 -3.47 0.70
N GLY A 191 -25.30 -4.10 1.88
CA GLY A 191 -25.24 -3.37 3.13
C GLY A 191 -26.48 -2.53 3.41
N VAL A 192 -27.64 -3.00 2.95
CA VAL A 192 -28.93 -2.38 3.22
C VAL A 192 -29.35 -2.68 4.66
N GLY A 193 -29.56 -1.63 5.46
CA GLY A 193 -29.78 -1.77 6.90
C GLY A 193 -30.94 -2.68 7.32
N THR A 194 -31.99 -2.74 6.53
CA THR A 194 -33.17 -3.58 6.79
C THR A 194 -32.98 -5.05 6.42
N VAL A 195 -32.12 -5.34 5.44
CA VAL A 195 -31.83 -6.71 4.95
C VAL A 195 -30.32 -6.83 4.70
N PRO A 196 -29.49 -6.96 5.73
CA PRO A 196 -28.05 -6.84 5.65
C PRO A 196 -27.35 -7.98 4.89
N ASP A 197 -28.05 -9.07 4.60
CA ASP A 197 -27.58 -10.23 3.83
C ASP A 197 -28.10 -10.27 2.38
N ALA A 198 -28.78 -9.20 1.93
CA ALA A 198 -29.31 -9.13 0.57
C ALA A 198 -28.37 -8.37 -0.37
N LEU A 199 -28.25 -8.91 -1.58
CA LEU A 199 -27.64 -8.32 -2.75
C LEU A 199 -28.75 -7.86 -3.70
N TYR A 200 -28.65 -6.62 -4.14
CA TYR A 200 -29.58 -6.00 -5.11
C TYR A 200 -28.84 -5.68 -6.39
N ALA A 201 -29.56 -5.62 -7.51
CA ALA A 201 -28.98 -5.17 -8.76
C ALA A 201 -29.91 -4.23 -9.52
N SER A 202 -29.32 -3.27 -10.24
CA SER A 202 -30.02 -2.38 -11.15
C SER A 202 -30.44 -3.10 -12.43
N ASP A 203 -31.19 -2.42 -13.25
CA ASP A 203 -31.41 -2.84 -14.65
C ASP A 203 -30.10 -2.79 -15.44
N LEU A 204 -30.10 -3.49 -16.58
CA LEU A 204 -28.93 -3.57 -17.45
C LEU A 204 -28.65 -2.19 -18.08
N ILE A 205 -27.43 -1.68 -17.91
CA ILE A 205 -26.95 -0.39 -18.44
C ILE A 205 -27.70 0.83 -17.85
N ASP A 206 -28.59 0.63 -16.88
CA ASP A 206 -29.33 1.70 -16.21
C ASP A 206 -29.25 1.56 -14.70
N GLY A 207 -28.41 2.40 -14.09
CA GLY A 207 -28.23 2.42 -12.63
C GLY A 207 -29.30 3.22 -11.89
N SER A 208 -30.25 3.87 -12.59
CA SER A 208 -31.38 4.57 -11.98
C SER A 208 -32.62 3.70 -11.82
N ALA A 209 -32.76 2.65 -12.65
CA ALA A 209 -33.90 1.73 -12.64
C ALA A 209 -33.58 0.45 -11.83
N TRP A 210 -34.43 0.14 -10.86
CA TRP A 210 -34.24 -1.00 -9.95
C TRP A 210 -35.54 -1.77 -9.75
N ASP A 211 -35.47 -3.08 -9.93
CA ASP A 211 -36.57 -3.97 -9.54
C ASP A 211 -36.17 -4.72 -8.24
N ASN A 212 -36.38 -4.07 -7.12
CA ASN A 212 -36.00 -4.57 -5.80
C ASN A 212 -36.76 -5.84 -5.36
N VAL A 213 -37.68 -6.35 -6.18
CA VAL A 213 -38.39 -7.61 -5.95
C VAL A 213 -37.75 -8.74 -6.74
N ASN A 214 -37.54 -8.53 -8.04
CA ASN A 214 -37.01 -9.55 -8.94
C ASN A 214 -35.49 -9.60 -8.98
N PHE A 215 -34.80 -8.46 -8.77
CA PHE A 215 -33.34 -8.39 -8.71
C PHE A 215 -32.80 -8.19 -7.28
N GLN A 216 -33.37 -8.96 -6.36
CA GLN A 216 -32.88 -9.13 -4.98
C GLN A 216 -32.61 -10.61 -4.72
N ILE A 217 -31.46 -10.93 -4.14
CA ILE A 217 -31.12 -12.28 -3.70
C ILE A 217 -30.51 -12.24 -2.30
N ARG A 218 -30.90 -13.15 -1.44
CA ARG A 218 -30.28 -13.33 -0.12
C ARG A 218 -29.09 -14.27 -0.23
N VAL A 219 -27.92 -13.79 0.17
CA VAL A 219 -26.69 -14.56 0.11
C VAL A 219 -26.45 -15.24 1.46
N GLY A 220 -26.39 -16.59 1.43
CA GLY A 220 -26.14 -17.42 2.62
C GLY A 220 -27.26 -17.46 3.65
N GLY A 221 -28.40 -16.76 3.44
CA GLY A 221 -29.62 -16.87 4.24
C GLY A 221 -29.49 -16.59 5.75
N SER A 222 -28.45 -15.86 6.20
CA SER A 222 -28.21 -15.55 7.62
C SER A 222 -28.15 -14.05 7.85
N VAL A 223 -29.14 -13.50 8.55
CA VAL A 223 -29.20 -12.09 8.95
C VAL A 223 -28.09 -11.72 9.93
N GLY A 224 -27.63 -12.69 10.75
CA GLY A 224 -26.56 -12.49 11.72
C GLY A 224 -25.14 -12.43 11.14
N ASP A 225 -25.01 -12.57 9.82
CA ASP A 225 -23.74 -12.44 9.08
C ASP A 225 -23.95 -11.44 7.93
N PRO A 226 -23.81 -10.13 8.18
CA PRO A 226 -24.07 -9.11 7.18
C PRO A 226 -23.03 -9.15 6.04
N ILE A 227 -23.42 -8.66 4.85
CA ILE A 227 -22.49 -8.42 3.77
C ILE A 227 -21.57 -7.26 4.17
N THR A 228 -20.27 -7.49 4.05
CA THR A 228 -19.21 -6.52 4.38
C THR A 228 -18.43 -6.06 3.17
N GLY A 229 -18.62 -6.68 2.00
CA GLY A 229 -17.93 -6.26 0.79
C GLY A 229 -18.38 -7.00 -0.46
N LEU A 230 -18.09 -6.39 -1.59
CA LEU A 230 -18.36 -6.90 -2.93
C LEU A 230 -17.11 -6.80 -3.79
N ALA A 231 -16.86 -7.80 -4.63
CA ALA A 231 -15.79 -7.75 -5.61
C ALA A 231 -16.25 -8.35 -6.95
N SER A 232 -16.00 -7.66 -8.04
CA SER A 232 -16.14 -8.22 -9.38
C SER A 232 -14.99 -9.20 -9.62
N TRP A 233 -15.28 -10.46 -9.93
CA TRP A 233 -14.28 -11.50 -10.14
C TRP A 233 -14.61 -12.31 -11.39
N MET A 234 -13.63 -12.73 -12.11
CA MET A 234 -13.67 -13.56 -13.33
C MET A 234 -15.03 -13.65 -14.06
N GLY A 235 -15.18 -12.95 -15.18
CA GLY A 235 -16.32 -13.07 -16.06
C GLY A 235 -17.62 -12.56 -15.43
N HIS A 236 -18.54 -13.46 -15.13
CA HIS A 236 -19.85 -13.14 -14.57
C HIS A 236 -19.97 -13.41 -13.06
N THR A 237 -18.87 -13.65 -12.38
CA THR A 237 -18.87 -13.98 -10.96
C THR A 237 -18.62 -12.72 -10.12
N LEU A 238 -19.54 -12.46 -9.20
CA LEU A 238 -19.39 -11.48 -8.13
C LEU A 238 -19.06 -12.21 -6.83
N VAL A 239 -17.96 -11.86 -6.19
CA VAL A 239 -17.66 -12.36 -4.85
C VAL A 239 -18.34 -11.46 -3.83
N VAL A 240 -19.14 -12.07 -2.98
CA VAL A 240 -19.85 -11.41 -1.89
C VAL A 240 -19.20 -11.82 -0.58
N PHE A 241 -18.54 -10.88 0.05
CA PHE A 241 -17.95 -11.08 1.37
C PHE A 241 -18.94 -10.73 2.44
N LYS A 242 -18.96 -11.55 3.48
CA LYS A 242 -19.69 -11.31 4.72
C LYS A 242 -18.70 -11.19 5.88
N GLN A 243 -19.18 -10.93 7.06
CA GLN A 243 -18.30 -10.77 8.22
C GLN A 243 -17.52 -12.06 8.54
N ARG A 244 -18.12 -13.24 8.29
CA ARG A 244 -17.51 -14.55 8.65
C ARG A 244 -17.51 -15.55 7.51
N SER A 245 -18.01 -15.20 6.33
CA SER A 245 -18.12 -16.12 5.21
C SER A 245 -17.96 -15.38 3.89
N CYS A 246 -17.70 -16.11 2.81
CA CYS A 246 -17.67 -15.55 1.46
C CYS A 246 -18.34 -16.48 0.46
N PHE A 247 -18.98 -15.88 -0.53
CA PHE A 247 -19.78 -16.54 -1.54
C PHE A 247 -19.42 -16.06 -2.93
N ALA A 248 -19.51 -16.94 -3.91
CA ALA A 248 -19.49 -16.62 -5.32
C ALA A 248 -20.92 -16.56 -5.83
N VAL A 249 -21.31 -15.44 -6.41
CA VAL A 249 -22.59 -15.26 -7.07
C VAL A 249 -22.34 -15.16 -8.57
N THR A 250 -22.69 -16.21 -9.30
CA THR A 250 -22.60 -16.19 -10.76
C THR A 250 -23.83 -15.50 -11.32
N THR A 251 -23.63 -14.32 -11.90
CA THR A 251 -24.67 -13.47 -12.43
C THR A 251 -24.82 -13.72 -13.93
N ASP A 252 -26.06 -13.93 -14.39
CA ASP A 252 -26.37 -13.93 -15.81
C ASP A 252 -26.92 -12.56 -16.20
N PRO A 253 -26.25 -11.78 -17.07
CA PRO A 253 -26.75 -10.48 -17.51
C PRO A 253 -28.10 -10.54 -18.20
N GLN A 254 -28.45 -11.68 -18.82
CA GLN A 254 -29.71 -11.90 -19.54
C GLN A 254 -30.81 -12.47 -18.64
N ALA A 255 -30.50 -12.77 -17.36
CA ALA A 255 -31.52 -13.30 -16.45
C ALA A 255 -32.65 -12.31 -16.24
N ALA A 256 -33.89 -12.79 -16.32
CA ALA A 256 -35.07 -12.00 -16.07
C ALA A 256 -35.27 -11.70 -14.55
N THR A 257 -34.65 -12.50 -13.69
CA THR A 257 -34.74 -12.36 -12.23
C THR A 257 -33.44 -12.88 -11.58
N ALA A 258 -33.09 -12.33 -10.42
CA ALA A 258 -31.93 -12.81 -9.64
C ALA A 258 -32.07 -14.25 -9.12
N SER A 259 -33.28 -14.82 -9.12
CA SER A 259 -33.50 -16.22 -8.74
C SER A 259 -32.85 -17.23 -9.73
N LEU A 260 -32.46 -16.77 -10.90
CA LEU A 260 -31.71 -17.56 -11.90
C LEU A 260 -30.18 -17.51 -11.66
N TRP A 261 -29.71 -16.67 -10.76
CA TRP A 261 -28.30 -16.61 -10.40
C TRP A 261 -27.92 -17.76 -9.47
N THR A 262 -26.71 -18.25 -9.61
CA THR A 262 -26.18 -19.31 -8.76
C THR A 262 -25.38 -18.71 -7.63
N VAL A 263 -25.69 -19.12 -6.39
CA VAL A 263 -24.97 -18.72 -5.19
C VAL A 263 -24.21 -19.94 -4.67
N GLU A 264 -22.88 -19.87 -4.70
CA GLU A 264 -22.00 -20.93 -4.22
C GLU A 264 -21.21 -20.43 -3.00
N ASN A 265 -21.05 -21.31 -2.01
CA ASN A 265 -20.25 -20.99 -0.84
C ASN A 265 -18.77 -21.22 -1.16
N ILE A 266 -17.95 -20.19 -0.99
CA ILE A 266 -16.48 -20.29 -1.07
C ILE A 266 -15.92 -20.73 0.27
N ASP A 267 -16.31 -20.07 1.36
CA ASP A 267 -15.88 -20.41 2.73
C ASP A 267 -16.92 -19.96 3.76
N THR A 268 -17.09 -20.74 4.82
CA THR A 268 -18.04 -20.49 5.92
C THR A 268 -17.40 -19.88 7.16
N LYS A 269 -16.10 -19.66 7.18
CA LYS A 269 -15.34 -19.21 8.36
C LYS A 269 -14.47 -17.99 8.09
N ILE A 270 -14.22 -17.68 6.82
CA ILE A 270 -13.35 -16.59 6.39
C ILE A 270 -14.21 -15.53 5.72
N GLY A 271 -14.23 -14.34 6.30
CA GLY A 271 -14.93 -13.18 5.78
C GLY A 271 -13.98 -12.00 5.57
N CYS A 272 -14.52 -10.87 5.11
CA CYS A 272 -13.78 -9.63 4.91
C CYS A 272 -14.10 -8.61 6.00
N VAL A 273 -13.08 -7.91 6.51
CA VAL A 273 -13.23 -6.91 7.57
C VAL A 273 -13.77 -5.60 6.99
N SER A 274 -13.21 -5.11 5.89
CA SER A 274 -13.55 -3.83 5.29
C SER A 274 -13.74 -3.94 3.79
N HIS A 275 -14.84 -3.37 3.26
CA HIS A 275 -15.11 -3.30 1.82
C HIS A 275 -13.95 -2.64 1.06
N ARG A 276 -13.44 -1.53 1.58
CA ARG A 276 -12.37 -0.76 0.95
C ARG A 276 -11.03 -1.49 0.91
N SER A 277 -10.84 -2.54 1.74
CA SER A 277 -9.63 -3.37 1.68
C SER A 277 -9.57 -4.30 0.48
N ILE A 278 -10.69 -4.48 -0.23
CA ILE A 278 -10.81 -5.41 -1.34
C ILE A 278 -10.18 -4.80 -2.59
N ALA A 279 -9.23 -5.51 -3.19
CA ALA A 279 -8.60 -5.09 -4.44
C ALA A 279 -8.46 -6.24 -5.43
N GLN A 280 -8.76 -5.96 -6.69
CA GLN A 280 -8.53 -6.88 -7.80
C GLN A 280 -7.05 -6.88 -8.17
N VAL A 281 -6.39 -8.01 -8.05
CA VAL A 281 -4.96 -8.20 -8.35
C VAL A 281 -4.82 -9.21 -9.49
N GLY A 282 -4.81 -8.71 -10.71
CA GLY A 282 -4.83 -9.58 -11.89
C GLY A 282 -6.09 -10.45 -11.94
N SER A 283 -5.91 -11.77 -11.85
CA SER A 283 -7.02 -12.75 -11.82
C SER A 283 -7.44 -13.17 -10.41
N ASP A 284 -6.90 -12.53 -9.38
CA ASP A 284 -7.20 -12.83 -7.97
C ASP A 284 -7.79 -11.60 -7.27
N THR A 285 -8.38 -11.79 -6.10
CA THR A 285 -8.91 -10.71 -5.28
C THR A 285 -8.28 -10.79 -3.89
N PHE A 286 -7.60 -9.72 -3.50
CA PHE A 286 -6.98 -9.56 -2.18
C PHE A 286 -7.92 -8.83 -1.25
N PHE A 287 -7.91 -9.17 0.02
CA PHE A 287 -8.75 -8.52 1.03
C PHE A 287 -8.18 -8.73 2.44
N LEU A 288 -8.62 -7.89 3.37
CA LEU A 288 -8.30 -8.02 4.79
C LEU A 288 -9.32 -8.92 5.48
N ALA A 289 -8.86 -10.08 5.95
CA ALA A 289 -9.61 -10.98 6.80
C ALA A 289 -9.25 -10.75 8.28
N PRO A 290 -10.04 -11.25 9.26
CA PRO A 290 -9.76 -11.06 10.69
C PRO A 290 -8.41 -11.61 11.19
N ASP A 291 -7.79 -12.50 10.44
CA ASP A 291 -6.52 -13.15 10.76
C ASP A 291 -5.35 -12.70 9.85
N GLY A 292 -5.59 -11.74 8.97
CA GLY A 292 -4.57 -11.18 8.09
C GLY A 292 -5.02 -11.00 6.65
N ILE A 293 -4.07 -10.78 5.75
CA ILE A 293 -4.33 -10.58 4.32
C ILE A 293 -4.52 -11.95 3.65
N ARG A 294 -5.64 -12.07 2.91
CA ARG A 294 -6.00 -13.29 2.18
C ARG A 294 -6.33 -13.00 0.73
N THR A 295 -6.36 -14.03 -0.09
CA THR A 295 -6.83 -13.97 -1.47
C THR A 295 -7.94 -14.98 -1.72
N VAL A 296 -8.85 -14.68 -2.61
CA VAL A 296 -9.95 -15.59 -2.99
C VAL A 296 -9.38 -16.90 -3.54
N LYS A 297 -8.32 -16.80 -4.33
CA LYS A 297 -7.66 -17.98 -4.90
C LYS A 297 -7.02 -18.87 -3.85
N SER A 298 -6.37 -18.29 -2.83
CA SER A 298 -5.77 -19.08 -1.73
C SER A 298 -6.82 -19.82 -0.92
N ILE A 299 -8.01 -19.24 -0.75
CA ILE A 299 -9.13 -19.91 -0.08
C ILE A 299 -9.63 -21.08 -0.93
N LEU A 300 -9.84 -20.88 -2.23
CA LEU A 300 -10.29 -21.93 -3.14
C LEU A 300 -9.28 -23.09 -3.26
N GLU A 301 -7.99 -22.80 -3.31
CA GLU A 301 -6.92 -23.81 -3.29
C GLU A 301 -6.85 -24.53 -1.94
N GLY A 302 -7.22 -23.86 -0.87
CA GLY A 302 -7.33 -24.39 0.50
C GLY A 302 -8.59 -25.23 0.76
N ALA A 303 -9.60 -25.15 -0.08
CA ALA A 303 -10.92 -25.79 0.10
C ALA A 303 -10.94 -27.33 0.16
N GLY A 304 -9.89 -27.99 0.33
CA GLY A 304 -9.76 -29.44 0.62
C GLY A 304 -8.74 -29.71 1.70
N ARG A 305 -8.17 -28.66 2.30
CA ARG A 305 -7.16 -28.75 3.36
C ARG A 305 -7.78 -28.33 4.69
N ALA A 306 -7.30 -28.90 5.78
CA ALA A 306 -7.83 -28.62 7.11
C ALA A 306 -7.63 -27.16 7.57
N VAL A 307 -6.65 -26.45 7.00
CA VAL A 307 -6.32 -25.05 7.32
C VAL A 307 -5.81 -24.36 6.06
N SER A 308 -6.41 -23.22 5.73
CA SER A 308 -5.88 -22.24 4.78
C SER A 308 -5.18 -21.14 5.58
N GLU A 309 -3.93 -20.83 5.26
CA GLU A 309 -3.17 -19.79 5.95
C GLU A 309 -3.28 -18.45 5.20
N PRO A 310 -3.27 -17.30 5.93
CA PRO A 310 -3.19 -16.00 5.29
C PRO A 310 -1.83 -15.83 4.60
N ILE A 311 -1.80 -15.08 3.49
CA ILE A 311 -0.53 -14.79 2.79
C ILE A 311 0.39 -13.93 3.64
N SER A 312 -0.14 -13.21 4.63
CA SER A 312 0.59 -12.33 5.54
C SER A 312 1.23 -13.03 6.74
N ILE A 313 1.24 -14.36 6.78
CA ILE A 313 1.78 -15.10 7.94
C ILE A 313 3.23 -14.72 8.27
N GLY A 314 4.02 -14.38 7.26
CA GLY A 314 5.42 -13.96 7.44
C GLY A 314 5.60 -12.62 8.17
N ILE A 315 4.55 -11.82 8.26
CA ILE A 315 4.52 -10.50 8.94
C ILE A 315 3.39 -10.45 9.99
N GLN A 316 3.13 -11.56 10.67
CA GLN A 316 2.02 -11.65 11.62
C GLN A 316 2.15 -10.66 12.77
N ASP A 317 3.36 -10.35 13.20
CA ASP A 317 3.64 -9.31 14.20
C ASP A 317 3.14 -7.92 13.76
N VAL A 318 3.26 -7.56 12.48
CA VAL A 318 2.69 -6.32 11.94
C VAL A 318 1.16 -6.40 11.91
N ILE A 319 0.59 -7.54 11.49
CA ILE A 319 -0.86 -7.78 11.49
C ILE A 319 -1.45 -7.68 12.91
N ASP A 320 -0.73 -8.18 13.90
CA ASP A 320 -1.16 -8.16 15.31
C ASP A 320 -1.20 -6.73 15.89
N THR A 321 -0.55 -5.75 15.24
CA THR A 321 -0.64 -4.33 15.64
C THR A 321 -1.92 -3.65 15.17
N ILE A 322 -2.71 -4.27 14.29
CA ILE A 322 -3.92 -3.66 13.71
C ILE A 322 -4.97 -3.39 14.80
N ASN A 323 -5.49 -2.17 14.82
CA ASN A 323 -6.68 -1.86 15.60
C ASN A 323 -7.92 -2.35 14.85
N TRP A 324 -8.32 -3.60 15.10
CA TRP A 324 -9.40 -4.27 14.38
C TRP A 324 -10.76 -3.55 14.49
N ASN A 325 -11.02 -2.86 15.59
CA ASN A 325 -12.28 -2.11 15.75
C ASN A 325 -12.37 -0.93 14.78
N ALA A 326 -11.27 -0.24 14.56
CA ALA A 326 -11.20 0.86 13.62
C ALA A 326 -11.07 0.36 12.16
N ALA A 327 -10.37 -0.75 11.93
CA ALA A 327 -10.13 -1.31 10.61
C ALA A 327 -11.40 -1.67 9.84
N ILE A 328 -12.50 -1.98 10.54
CA ILE A 328 -13.81 -2.29 9.93
C ILE A 328 -14.28 -1.19 8.99
N ASP A 329 -14.11 0.06 9.40
CA ASP A 329 -14.57 1.23 8.63
C ASP A 329 -13.43 1.97 7.92
N LYS A 330 -12.18 1.80 8.37
CA LYS A 330 -11.05 2.60 7.91
C LYS A 330 -10.08 1.88 6.97
N ALA A 331 -9.88 0.56 7.13
CA ALA A 331 -8.90 -0.15 6.32
C ALA A 331 -9.23 -0.05 4.82
N ALA A 332 -8.25 0.39 4.01
CA ALA A 332 -8.40 0.61 2.59
C ALA A 332 -7.25 -0.02 1.80
N GLY A 333 -7.56 -0.76 0.74
CA GLY A 333 -6.60 -1.45 -0.09
C GLY A 333 -6.74 -1.08 -1.57
N PHE A 334 -5.64 -1.14 -2.29
CA PHE A 334 -5.63 -0.89 -3.72
C PHE A 334 -4.51 -1.65 -4.41
N PHE A 335 -4.76 -2.05 -5.63
CA PHE A 335 -3.72 -2.63 -6.48
C PHE A 335 -3.19 -1.59 -7.46
N TRP A 336 -1.93 -1.24 -7.28
CA TRP A 336 -1.26 -0.29 -8.16
C TRP A 336 -0.01 -0.91 -8.76
N ARG A 337 0.01 -1.01 -10.09
CA ARG A 337 1.09 -1.66 -10.84
C ARG A 337 1.37 -3.07 -10.31
N ASN A 338 2.43 -3.26 -9.54
CA ASN A 338 2.83 -4.57 -9.00
C ASN A 338 2.65 -4.66 -7.47
N HIS A 339 2.04 -3.64 -6.86
CA HIS A 339 1.88 -3.58 -5.41
C HIS A 339 0.41 -3.64 -5.02
N TYR A 340 0.08 -4.51 -4.09
CA TYR A 340 -1.11 -4.37 -3.27
C TYR A 340 -0.74 -3.53 -2.05
N VAL A 341 -1.35 -2.37 -1.95
CA VAL A 341 -1.18 -1.40 -0.87
C VAL A 341 -2.38 -1.51 0.04
N LEU A 342 -2.17 -1.78 1.32
CA LEU A 342 -3.24 -1.87 2.33
C LEU A 342 -2.98 -0.87 3.45
N SER A 343 -3.79 0.17 3.51
CA SER A 343 -3.77 1.17 4.59
C SER A 343 -4.58 0.68 5.78
N ILE A 344 -4.02 0.79 6.98
CA ILE A 344 -4.57 0.25 8.22
C ILE A 344 -4.32 1.19 9.41
N PRO A 345 -5.22 1.17 10.41
CA PRO A 345 -4.97 1.75 11.71
C PRO A 345 -4.14 0.78 12.57
N THR A 346 -3.04 1.25 13.15
CA THR A 346 -2.17 0.43 14.01
C THR A 346 -2.07 0.96 15.44
N GLY A 347 -1.83 0.06 16.40
CA GLY A 347 -1.71 0.39 17.81
C GLY A 347 -3.03 0.88 18.41
N SER A 348 -3.03 2.06 18.99
CA SER A 348 -4.22 2.72 19.54
C SER A 348 -4.88 3.70 18.58
N SER A 349 -4.35 3.84 17.36
CA SER A 349 -4.91 4.76 16.37
C SER A 349 -6.30 4.31 15.92
N THR A 350 -7.24 5.24 15.84
CA THR A 350 -8.56 5.03 15.24
C THR A 350 -8.60 5.40 13.76
N GLU A 351 -7.53 6.01 13.27
CA GLU A 351 -7.35 6.45 11.90
C GLU A 351 -6.19 5.67 11.26
N ASN A 352 -6.21 5.54 9.94
CA ASN A 352 -5.14 4.90 9.21
C ASN A 352 -3.82 5.66 9.40
N ASN A 353 -2.76 4.93 9.68
CA ASN A 353 -1.45 5.53 9.94
C ASN A 353 -0.29 4.75 9.31
N LYS A 354 -0.57 3.60 8.72
CA LYS A 354 0.44 2.79 8.00
C LYS A 354 -0.17 2.05 6.82
N CYS A 355 0.65 1.84 5.79
CA CYS A 355 0.31 0.96 4.68
C CYS A 355 1.22 -0.27 4.69
N ILE A 356 0.64 -1.46 4.59
CA ILE A 356 1.36 -2.71 4.31
C ILE A 356 1.48 -2.86 2.80
N ILE A 357 2.68 -3.20 2.32
CA ILE A 357 2.96 -3.31 0.89
C ILE A 357 3.33 -4.75 0.52
N TYR A 358 2.57 -5.33 -0.39
CA TYR A 358 2.86 -6.63 -0.97
C TYR A 358 3.21 -6.49 -2.45
N ASN A 359 4.37 -6.99 -2.83
CA ASN A 359 4.82 -6.98 -4.23
C ASN A 359 4.42 -8.30 -4.91
N THR A 360 3.61 -8.21 -5.96
CA THR A 360 3.07 -9.38 -6.67
C THR A 360 4.09 -10.06 -7.58
N VAL A 361 5.16 -9.38 -7.96
CA VAL A 361 6.24 -9.94 -8.78
C VAL A 361 7.17 -10.81 -7.94
N THR A 362 7.63 -10.28 -6.81
CA THR A 362 8.48 -11.03 -5.87
C THR A 362 7.67 -11.97 -4.98
N LYS A 363 6.34 -11.78 -4.92
CA LYS A 363 5.41 -12.51 -4.04
C LYS A 363 5.81 -12.42 -2.56
N SER A 364 6.25 -11.25 -2.16
CA SER A 364 6.77 -10.97 -0.82
C SER A 364 6.27 -9.63 -0.30
N PHE A 365 6.25 -9.51 1.02
CA PHE A 365 5.96 -8.23 1.66
C PHE A 365 7.22 -7.35 1.63
N VAL A 366 7.06 -6.10 1.19
CA VAL A 366 8.15 -5.14 1.08
C VAL A 366 8.41 -4.43 2.40
N GLY A 367 7.37 -4.27 3.20
CA GLY A 367 7.45 -3.51 4.44
C GLY A 367 6.22 -2.65 4.66
N THR A 368 6.41 -1.60 5.45
CA THR A 368 5.37 -0.62 5.73
C THR A 368 5.75 0.75 5.17
N TRP A 369 4.74 1.51 4.70
CA TRP A 369 4.87 2.91 4.34
C TRP A 369 4.05 3.77 5.31
N ASP A 370 4.58 4.93 5.67
CA ASP A 370 3.93 5.88 6.59
C ASP A 370 2.94 6.77 5.83
N TRP A 371 1.91 6.15 5.22
CA TRP A 371 0.79 6.86 4.63
C TRP A 371 -0.47 6.67 5.47
N ASP A 372 -1.20 7.75 5.66
CA ASP A 372 -2.48 7.85 6.35
C ASP A 372 -3.67 7.80 5.37
N ALA A 373 -3.57 6.95 4.34
CA ALA A 373 -4.54 6.91 3.24
C ALA A 373 -5.91 6.38 3.71
N THR A 374 -6.99 7.11 3.39
CA THR A 374 -8.38 6.71 3.66
C THR A 374 -8.99 5.93 2.51
N GLN A 375 -8.63 6.27 1.28
CA GLN A 375 -9.06 5.57 0.07
C GLN A 375 -8.09 5.86 -1.08
N PHE A 376 -8.03 4.96 -2.04
CA PHE A 376 -7.19 5.05 -3.23
C PHE A 376 -8.02 5.04 -4.50
N THR A 377 -7.50 5.68 -5.54
CA THR A 377 -8.05 5.61 -6.89
C THR A 377 -6.95 5.76 -7.95
N ALA A 378 -7.17 5.20 -9.13
CA ALA A 378 -6.32 5.47 -10.27
C ALA A 378 -6.94 6.62 -11.08
N THR A 379 -6.13 7.58 -11.48
CA THR A 379 -6.55 8.74 -12.27
C THR A 379 -5.77 8.80 -13.57
N ALA A 380 -6.36 9.35 -14.60
CA ALA A 380 -5.72 9.55 -15.89
C ALA A 380 -5.79 11.04 -16.27
N PHE A 381 -4.91 11.86 -15.68
CA PHE A 381 -4.80 13.27 -16.06
C PHE A 381 -3.76 13.48 -17.15
N ASN A 382 -4.11 14.25 -18.19
CA ASN A 382 -3.19 14.58 -19.28
C ASN A 382 -2.53 13.37 -19.94
N GLY A 383 -3.22 12.23 -19.98
CA GLY A 383 -2.71 10.98 -20.54
C GLY A 383 -1.70 10.23 -19.65
N GLU A 384 -1.42 10.70 -18.45
CA GLU A 384 -0.61 9.98 -17.46
C GLU A 384 -1.51 9.33 -16.41
N VAL A 385 -1.36 8.02 -16.26
CA VAL A 385 -2.10 7.26 -15.23
C VAL A 385 -1.31 7.32 -13.93
N ARG A 386 -1.94 7.83 -12.86
CA ARG A 386 -1.34 8.02 -11.54
C ARG A 386 -2.19 7.40 -10.45
N LEU A 387 -1.54 6.98 -9.37
CA LEU A 387 -2.23 6.65 -8.13
C LEU A 387 -2.51 7.93 -7.36
N ALA A 388 -3.77 8.17 -7.04
CA ALA A 388 -4.20 9.19 -6.11
C ALA A 388 -4.76 8.53 -4.85
N PHE A 389 -4.57 9.16 -3.70
CA PHE A 389 -5.18 8.74 -2.45
C PHE A 389 -5.57 9.94 -1.61
N SER A 390 -6.64 9.78 -0.85
CA SER A 390 -7.07 10.74 0.15
C SER A 390 -6.47 10.39 1.51
N THR A 391 -6.29 11.40 2.36
CA THR A 391 -5.68 11.26 3.69
C THR A 391 -6.68 11.54 4.80
N GLU A 392 -6.34 11.14 6.01
CA GLU A 392 -7.13 11.46 7.22
C GLU A 392 -7.17 12.97 7.51
N SER A 393 -6.21 13.73 7.00
CA SER A 393 -6.21 15.21 7.06
C SER A 393 -6.97 15.88 5.91
N GLY A 394 -7.73 15.12 5.12
CA GLY A 394 -8.54 15.64 4.02
C GLY A 394 -7.75 16.02 2.77
N LYS A 395 -6.46 15.73 2.70
CA LYS A 395 -5.63 16.01 1.52
C LYS A 395 -5.83 14.94 0.44
N VAL A 396 -5.63 15.33 -0.80
CA VAL A 396 -5.51 14.40 -1.92
C VAL A 396 -4.07 14.40 -2.42
N MET A 397 -3.45 13.24 -2.37
CA MET A 397 -2.05 13.02 -2.68
C MET A 397 -1.91 12.18 -3.94
N PHE A 398 -0.90 12.50 -4.74
CA PHE A 398 -0.54 11.76 -5.96
C PHE A 398 0.82 11.11 -5.79
N PHE A 399 0.89 9.82 -6.00
CA PHE A 399 2.14 9.08 -5.91
C PHE A 399 3.08 9.44 -7.07
N GLN A 400 4.35 9.75 -6.75
CA GLN A 400 5.32 10.25 -7.73
C GLN A 400 6.05 9.13 -8.49
N ASP A 401 5.47 7.97 -8.63
CA ASP A 401 6.08 6.83 -9.33
C ASP A 401 6.15 6.98 -10.85
N HIS A 402 5.46 7.99 -11.43
CA HIS A 402 5.54 8.37 -12.83
C HIS A 402 6.86 9.08 -13.18
N VAL A 403 7.55 9.67 -12.20
CA VAL A 403 8.81 10.38 -12.42
C VAL A 403 9.86 9.39 -12.93
N LYS A 404 10.46 9.70 -14.08
CA LYS A 404 11.51 8.86 -14.66
C LYS A 404 12.78 8.96 -13.81
N GLU A 405 13.52 7.85 -13.67
CA GLU A 405 14.75 7.80 -12.85
C GLU A 405 15.77 8.90 -13.22
N ALA A 406 15.86 9.26 -14.48
CA ALA A 406 16.77 10.33 -14.94
C ALA A 406 16.32 11.75 -14.54
N SER A 407 15.07 11.92 -14.13
CA SER A 407 14.46 13.20 -13.74
C SER A 407 14.15 13.25 -12.24
N GLU A 408 14.55 12.24 -11.46
CA GLU A 408 14.38 12.22 -10.03
C GLU A 408 15.21 13.34 -9.36
N VAL A 409 14.59 14.00 -8.40
CA VAL A 409 15.20 15.01 -7.54
C VAL A 409 14.91 14.67 -6.08
N ALA A 410 15.56 15.34 -5.13
CA ALA A 410 15.31 15.07 -3.71
C ALA A 410 13.82 15.19 -3.34
N ALA A 411 13.12 16.17 -3.89
CA ALA A 411 11.68 16.35 -3.70
C ALA A 411 10.80 15.18 -4.21
N THR A 412 11.32 14.31 -5.09
CA THR A 412 10.63 13.07 -5.52
C THR A 412 10.49 12.06 -4.37
N TYR A 413 11.30 12.22 -3.32
CA TYR A 413 11.35 11.36 -2.14
C TYR A 413 10.85 12.08 -0.88
N GLN A 414 9.87 12.96 -1.05
CA GLN A 414 9.19 13.69 0.01
C GLN A 414 7.68 13.44 -0.05
N ASP A 415 7.03 13.40 1.08
CA ASP A 415 5.56 13.41 1.16
C ASP A 415 5.11 14.84 1.45
N ASP A 416 4.41 15.46 0.49
CA ASP A 416 3.95 16.85 0.56
C ASP A 416 5.07 17.87 0.91
N GLY A 417 6.28 17.64 0.38
CA GLY A 417 7.45 18.50 0.65
C GLY A 417 8.15 18.20 1.98
N VAL A 418 7.74 17.17 2.70
CA VAL A 418 8.35 16.74 3.98
C VAL A 418 9.20 15.49 3.76
N ASP A 419 10.43 15.53 4.25
CA ASP A 419 11.32 14.37 4.26
C ASP A 419 10.79 13.30 5.22
N TYR A 420 10.98 12.04 4.87
CA TYR A 420 10.63 10.91 5.72
C TYR A 420 11.81 9.94 5.90
N GLU A 421 11.81 9.28 7.04
CA GLU A 421 12.77 8.21 7.31
C GLU A 421 12.49 7.00 6.43
N SER A 422 13.56 6.42 5.86
CA SER A 422 13.51 5.08 5.29
C SER A 422 14.64 4.22 5.82
N HIS A 423 14.32 2.95 6.13
CA HIS A 423 15.34 2.02 6.59
C HIS A 423 15.01 0.57 6.24
N ILE A 424 16.04 -0.24 6.28
CA ILE A 424 15.98 -1.70 6.24
C ILE A 424 16.80 -2.26 7.40
N LEU A 425 16.24 -3.26 8.07
CA LEU A 425 16.93 -4.10 9.05
C LEU A 425 17.16 -5.46 8.42
N THR A 426 18.44 -5.84 8.22
CA THR A 426 18.80 -7.11 7.58
C THR A 426 18.39 -8.30 8.44
N ARG A 427 18.47 -9.50 7.85
CA ARG A 427 18.44 -10.73 8.64
C ARG A 427 19.63 -10.80 9.61
N GLY A 428 19.56 -11.68 10.58
CA GLY A 428 20.70 -12.01 11.46
C GLY A 428 21.79 -12.78 10.70
N LEU A 429 22.98 -12.21 10.61
CA LEU A 429 24.15 -12.84 10.03
C LEU A 429 24.85 -13.68 11.09
N SER A 430 24.80 -15.01 10.98
CA SER A 430 25.29 -15.97 11.98
C SER A 430 26.57 -16.69 11.54
N PHE A 431 27.07 -16.43 10.35
CA PHE A 431 28.31 -17.02 9.78
C PHE A 431 28.32 -18.55 9.79
N GLY A 432 27.14 -19.18 9.72
CA GLY A 432 26.98 -20.63 9.83
C GLY A 432 27.17 -21.18 11.26
N GLN A 433 27.29 -20.32 12.26
CA GLN A 433 27.55 -20.67 13.67
C GLN A 433 26.37 -20.24 14.56
N GLN A 434 25.26 -20.98 14.50
CA GLN A 434 24.05 -20.61 15.24
C GLN A 434 24.19 -20.65 16.78
N PHE A 435 25.16 -21.39 17.32
CA PHE A 435 25.32 -21.56 18.76
C PHE A 435 26.64 -21.04 19.31
N ASN A 436 27.64 -20.78 18.46
CA ASN A 436 28.95 -20.33 18.86
C ASN A 436 29.09 -18.81 18.71
N GLU A 437 29.82 -18.20 19.60
CA GLU A 437 30.19 -16.79 19.48
C GLU A 437 31.24 -16.59 18.38
N VAL A 438 31.04 -15.54 17.61
CA VAL A 438 31.99 -15.07 16.59
C VAL A 438 32.52 -13.69 16.95
N LEU A 439 33.74 -13.37 16.54
CA LEU A 439 34.30 -12.02 16.67
C LEU A 439 34.07 -11.25 15.37
N PRO A 440 33.22 -10.21 15.37
CA PRO A 440 33.03 -9.36 14.21
C PRO A 440 34.37 -8.79 13.70
N ASN A 441 34.55 -8.80 12.39
CA ASN A 441 35.77 -8.25 11.77
C ASN A 441 35.43 -7.02 10.92
N HIS A 442 34.74 -7.20 9.77
CA HIS A 442 34.40 -6.11 8.86
C HIS A 442 32.98 -6.26 8.35
N ALA A 443 32.34 -5.13 8.07
CA ALA A 443 31.12 -5.06 7.28
C ALA A 443 31.40 -4.31 5.98
N GLU A 444 30.86 -4.81 4.88
CA GLU A 444 30.90 -4.17 3.58
C GLU A 444 29.48 -3.91 3.08
N LEU A 445 29.26 -2.69 2.62
CA LEU A 445 28.00 -2.30 1.99
C LEU A 445 28.23 -1.87 0.55
N GLU A 446 27.32 -2.30 -0.31
CA GLU A 446 27.25 -1.86 -1.70
C GLU A 446 25.99 -1.04 -1.91
N LEU A 447 26.18 0.25 -2.17
CA LEU A 447 25.12 1.21 -2.48
C LEU A 447 25.20 1.63 -3.95
N LYS A 448 24.07 1.80 -4.60
CA LYS A 448 24.02 2.53 -5.88
C LYS A 448 24.05 4.02 -5.56
N PRO A 449 24.79 4.83 -6.32
CA PRO A 449 24.69 6.28 -6.23
C PRO A 449 23.23 6.71 -6.38
N ALA A 450 22.78 7.55 -5.49
CA ALA A 450 21.39 7.99 -5.39
C ALA A 450 21.33 9.40 -4.80
N LEU A 451 20.15 9.86 -4.43
CA LEU A 451 19.92 11.23 -3.97
C LEU A 451 19.92 11.38 -2.43
N ALA A 452 20.44 10.41 -1.68
CA ALA A 452 20.52 10.53 -0.24
C ALA A 452 21.79 11.28 0.19
N GLU A 453 21.62 12.37 0.91
CA GLU A 453 22.73 13.12 1.49
C GLU A 453 23.41 12.35 2.62
N ARG A 454 22.65 11.56 3.38
CA ARG A 454 23.14 10.91 4.60
C ARG A 454 22.57 9.50 4.72
N VAL A 455 23.42 8.50 4.50
CA VAL A 455 23.09 7.10 4.81
C VAL A 455 23.84 6.70 6.10
N ASN A 456 23.07 6.35 7.10
CA ASN A 456 23.55 5.89 8.41
C ASN A 456 23.48 4.37 8.49
N ILE A 457 24.50 3.78 9.11
CA ILE A 457 24.58 2.35 9.32
C ILE A 457 24.71 2.09 10.81
N ARG A 458 23.84 1.24 11.32
CA ARG A 458 23.89 0.76 12.69
C ARG A 458 24.02 -0.75 12.69
N VAL A 459 24.60 -1.30 13.73
CA VAL A 459 24.68 -2.74 13.97
C VAL A 459 24.07 -3.05 15.33
N SER A 460 23.24 -4.06 15.37
CA SER A 460 22.75 -4.74 16.57
C SER A 460 23.45 -6.09 16.68
N LEU A 461 23.91 -6.43 17.85
CA LEU A 461 24.53 -7.72 18.19
C LEU A 461 23.59 -8.46 19.13
N ASP A 462 23.27 -9.72 18.80
CA ASP A 462 22.42 -10.60 19.62
C ASP A 462 21.09 -9.94 20.03
N GLU A 463 20.42 -9.25 19.08
CA GLU A 463 19.19 -8.49 19.33
C GLU A 463 19.33 -7.36 20.39
N GLY A 464 20.58 -6.96 20.69
CA GLY A 464 20.89 -5.89 21.64
C GLY A 464 20.68 -4.48 21.05
N GLU A 465 21.11 -3.46 21.83
CA GLU A 465 20.99 -2.07 21.41
C GLU A 465 21.79 -1.77 20.13
N GLU A 466 21.18 -0.98 19.24
CA GLU A 466 21.81 -0.52 18.01
C GLU A 466 23.02 0.39 18.30
N SER A 467 24.15 0.08 17.72
CA SER A 467 25.36 0.91 17.79
C SER A 467 25.75 1.45 16.41
N VAL A 468 26.14 2.71 16.35
CA VAL A 468 26.56 3.36 15.10
C VAL A 468 27.84 2.72 14.57
N VAL A 469 27.84 2.37 13.29
CA VAL A 469 29.00 1.80 12.57
C VAL A 469 29.79 2.91 11.86
N ASN A 470 29.10 3.79 11.15
CA ASN A 470 29.71 4.91 10.45
C ASN A 470 29.64 6.20 11.27
N GLN A 471 30.78 6.72 11.70
CA GLN A 471 30.83 8.01 12.39
C GLN A 471 30.45 9.19 11.48
N ASN A 472 30.75 9.08 10.18
CA ASN A 472 30.34 10.04 9.16
C ASN A 472 29.32 9.39 8.24
N PRO A 473 28.14 9.99 8.04
CA PRO A 473 27.16 9.52 7.08
C PRO A 473 27.75 9.39 5.66
N ILE A 474 27.30 8.39 4.92
CA ILE A 474 27.71 8.22 3.52
C ILE A 474 26.87 9.17 2.67
N ASN A 475 27.53 10.07 1.97
CA ASN A 475 26.88 10.83 0.90
C ASN A 475 26.85 9.98 -0.37
N THR A 476 25.66 9.70 -0.89
CA THR A 476 25.44 8.95 -2.13
C THR A 476 25.07 9.85 -3.30
N GLU A 477 24.97 11.16 -3.08
CA GLU A 477 24.70 12.11 -4.14
C GLU A 477 25.78 12.10 -5.22
N THR A 478 25.33 12.25 -6.46
CA THR A 478 26.20 12.44 -7.60
C THR A 478 26.71 13.87 -7.63
N GLY A 479 27.82 14.12 -6.97
CA GLY A 479 28.47 15.42 -7.00
C GLY A 479 29.02 15.74 -8.38
N SER A 480 28.74 16.94 -8.90
CA SER A 480 29.53 17.52 -9.98
C SER A 480 30.87 17.95 -9.41
N VAL A 481 31.94 17.27 -9.79
CA VAL A 481 33.30 17.75 -9.48
C VAL A 481 33.61 18.88 -10.45
N THR A 482 33.59 20.10 -9.97
CA THR A 482 34.13 21.25 -10.71
C THR A 482 35.65 21.19 -10.63
N LEU A 483 36.29 20.71 -11.68
CA LEU A 483 37.75 20.83 -11.83
C LEU A 483 38.08 22.30 -12.17
N PRO A 484 39.27 22.79 -11.81
CA PRO A 484 39.68 24.18 -12.09
C PRO A 484 39.84 24.50 -13.58
N PHE A 485 39.52 23.59 -14.48
CA PHE A 485 39.45 23.78 -15.92
C PHE A 485 37.97 23.64 -16.33
N THR A 486 37.45 24.63 -16.97
CA THR A 486 36.10 24.79 -17.48
C THR A 486 35.60 23.67 -18.40
N LEU A 487 35.57 22.45 -17.94
CA LEU A 487 34.82 21.35 -18.54
C LEU A 487 33.92 20.76 -17.45
N PRO A 488 32.60 20.88 -17.60
CA PRO A 488 31.69 20.13 -16.72
C PRO A 488 31.82 18.66 -17.10
N VAL A 489 32.64 17.92 -16.36
CA VAL A 489 32.65 16.47 -16.44
C VAL A 489 31.66 15.97 -15.41
N THR A 490 30.45 15.73 -15.86
CA THR A 490 29.48 14.95 -15.10
C THR A 490 29.94 13.49 -15.20
N PHE A 491 30.50 12.94 -14.14
CA PHE A 491 30.74 11.50 -14.09
C PHE A 491 29.38 10.84 -13.97
N PRO A 492 28.94 10.01 -14.94
CA PRO A 492 27.72 9.24 -14.75
C PRO A 492 27.92 8.34 -13.53
N ALA A 493 27.05 8.48 -12.55
CA ALA A 493 27.07 7.71 -11.31
C ALA A 493 26.59 6.26 -11.54
N THR A 494 27.38 5.52 -12.31
CA THR A 494 27.10 4.11 -12.60
C THR A 494 27.93 3.15 -11.73
N VAL A 495 28.94 3.67 -11.02
CA VAL A 495 29.83 2.85 -10.21
C VAL A 495 29.24 2.68 -8.83
N PRO A 496 29.01 1.44 -8.35
CA PRO A 496 28.54 1.19 -7.00
C PRO A 496 29.49 1.79 -5.96
N ILE A 497 28.90 2.39 -4.93
CA ILE A 497 29.65 2.88 -3.76
C ILE A 497 29.84 1.70 -2.84
N ARG A 498 31.09 1.27 -2.67
CA ARG A 498 31.45 0.24 -1.69
C ARG A 498 32.08 0.89 -0.48
N ARG A 499 31.63 0.51 0.71
CA ARG A 499 32.17 0.98 1.98
C ARG A 499 32.44 -0.22 2.88
N SER A 500 33.62 -0.23 3.49
CA SER A 500 34.03 -1.23 4.45
C SER A 500 34.22 -0.58 5.83
N TYR A 501 33.73 -1.23 6.85
CA TYR A 501 33.76 -0.76 8.23
C TYR A 501 34.35 -1.81 9.15
N ASN A 502 35.26 -1.39 10.03
CA ASN A 502 35.84 -2.26 11.01
C ASN A 502 34.89 -2.46 12.20
N LEU A 503 34.64 -3.71 12.56
CA LEU A 503 33.73 -4.11 13.63
C LEU A 503 34.45 -4.77 14.83
N ILE A 504 35.77 -4.91 14.80
CA ILE A 504 36.58 -5.65 15.80
C ILE A 504 36.29 -5.18 17.24
N ASN A 505 35.99 -3.90 17.43
CA ASN A 505 35.74 -3.32 18.76
C ASN A 505 34.29 -3.49 19.27
N LYS A 506 33.45 -4.22 18.54
CA LYS A 506 32.03 -4.38 18.92
C LYS A 506 31.80 -5.51 19.94
N GLY A 507 32.80 -6.36 20.15
CA GLY A 507 32.70 -7.52 21.05
C GLY A 507 32.19 -8.78 20.36
N PRO A 508 32.28 -9.92 21.06
CA PRO A 508 31.76 -11.19 20.52
C PRO A 508 30.24 -11.20 20.46
N CYS A 509 29.68 -11.90 19.48
CA CYS A 509 28.23 -12.06 19.29
C CYS A 509 27.94 -13.41 18.63
N ARG A 510 26.67 -13.82 18.62
CA ARG A 510 26.20 -14.99 17.90
C ARG A 510 25.61 -14.61 16.54
N GLU A 511 25.04 -13.41 16.48
CA GLU A 511 24.48 -12.86 15.26
C GLU A 511 24.65 -11.34 15.17
N MET A 512 24.66 -10.84 13.95
CA MET A 512 24.70 -9.40 13.66
C MET A 512 23.57 -9.02 12.71
N GLN A 513 22.85 -7.95 13.02
CA GLN A 513 21.91 -7.30 12.13
C GLN A 513 22.39 -5.90 11.78
N PHE A 514 22.19 -5.49 10.54
CA PHE A 514 22.53 -4.15 10.08
C PHE A 514 21.26 -3.36 9.76
N LYS A 515 21.13 -2.19 10.40
CA LYS A 515 20.12 -1.20 10.05
C LYS A 515 20.76 -0.15 9.16
N VAL A 516 20.31 -0.09 7.92
CA VAL A 516 20.72 0.92 6.93
C VAL A 516 19.59 1.91 6.80
N ARG A 517 19.84 3.18 7.12
CA ARG A 517 18.83 4.22 7.28
C ARG A 517 19.22 5.49 6.55
N THR A 518 18.24 6.19 5.98
CA THR A 518 18.32 7.60 5.59
C THR A 518 17.12 8.36 6.13
N ASP A 519 17.33 9.63 6.48
CA ASP A 519 16.28 10.53 6.96
C ASP A 519 15.74 11.42 5.84
N ALA A 520 16.39 11.44 4.68
CA ALA A 520 15.99 12.22 3.52
C ALA A 520 16.53 11.63 2.22
N GLY A 521 15.84 11.87 1.12
CA GLY A 521 16.25 11.49 -0.22
C GLY A 521 16.22 9.97 -0.49
N LYS A 522 16.86 9.55 -1.57
CA LYS A 522 16.86 8.16 -2.04
C LYS A 522 18.09 7.39 -1.55
N MET A 523 17.91 6.42 -0.71
CA MET A 523 18.86 5.34 -0.47
C MET A 523 18.64 4.21 -1.49
N HIS A 524 19.70 3.56 -1.96
CA HIS A 524 19.58 2.39 -2.83
C HIS A 524 20.64 1.35 -2.43
N LEU A 525 20.23 0.39 -1.62
CA LEU A 525 21.07 -0.67 -1.05
C LEU A 525 21.01 -1.92 -1.93
N ARG A 526 22.18 -2.39 -2.38
CA ARG A 526 22.31 -3.60 -3.20
C ARG A 526 22.68 -4.82 -2.39
N ALA A 527 23.65 -4.67 -1.49
CA ALA A 527 24.16 -5.79 -0.72
C ALA A 527 24.74 -5.34 0.60
N VAL A 528 24.67 -6.23 1.58
CA VAL A 528 25.37 -6.13 2.85
C VAL A 528 26.13 -7.43 3.03
N ARG A 529 27.43 -7.33 3.34
CA ARG A 529 28.30 -8.46 3.66
C ARG A 529 29.00 -8.20 4.97
N ALA A 530 29.16 -9.22 5.78
CA ALA A 530 29.98 -9.16 6.96
C ALA A 530 30.98 -10.31 7.01
N SER A 531 32.07 -10.11 7.75
CA SER A 531 33.04 -11.14 8.08
C SER A 531 33.27 -11.18 9.58
N ALA A 532 33.49 -12.37 10.09
CA ALA A 532 33.79 -12.61 11.49
C ALA A 532 34.79 -13.76 11.66
N TYR A 533 35.58 -13.71 12.74
CA TYR A 533 36.40 -14.82 13.14
C TYR A 533 35.56 -15.83 13.94
N VAL A 534 35.53 -17.06 13.45
CA VAL A 534 34.84 -18.17 14.13
C VAL A 534 35.76 -18.81 15.14
N ASN A 535 35.31 -18.93 16.38
CA ASN A 535 35.99 -19.65 17.42
C ASN A 535 35.70 -21.15 17.25
N THR A 536 36.56 -21.88 16.56
CA THR A 536 36.52 -23.34 16.60
C THR A 536 37.00 -23.80 17.95
N ILE A 537 36.10 -24.04 18.89
CA ILE A 537 36.41 -24.87 20.05
C ILE A 537 36.59 -26.26 19.49
N ASP A 538 37.85 -26.73 19.43
CA ASP A 538 38.14 -28.12 19.16
C ASP A 538 37.37 -28.95 20.20
N GLN A 539 36.31 -29.62 19.76
CA GLN A 539 35.74 -30.74 20.52
C GLN A 539 36.76 -31.90 20.43
N GLU A 540 37.85 -31.79 21.14
CA GLU A 540 38.64 -32.97 21.50
C GLU A 540 37.99 -33.60 22.73
N THR A 541 37.23 -34.64 22.51
CA THR A 541 37.12 -35.81 23.38
C THR A 541 36.85 -37.05 22.57
#